data_99244f5b5024e945909ac613f1516cec
#
_entry.id   99244f5b5024e945909ac613f1516cec
#
_cell.length_a   1.000
_cell.length_b   1.000
_cell.length_c   1.000
_cell.angle_alpha   90.00
_cell.angle_beta   90.00
_cell.angle_gamma   90.00
#
_symmetry.space_group_name_H-M   'P 1'
#
loop_
_entity.id
_entity.type
_entity.pdbx_description
1 polymer ?
#
loop_
_entity_poly.entity_id
_entity_poly.type
_entity_poly.pdbx_seq_one_letter_code
_entity_poly.pdbx_strand_id
1 'polypeptide(L)'
;MKQNAVNWFEIYTNDINKAADFYGKILAKPLTMISNEKYNMAMFPSDPDKGVGGALTQMDKCQPGAGGTMVYLNVEADLDGVLERIPKSGGTIVQPRMDIAPHGFIGIFQDPEGNVVGLHSMV
;
A
#
# COMPACT_ATOMS: atom_id res chain seq x y z
N MET A 1 9.63 -16.21 20.27
CA MET A 1 9.67 -15.03 19.41
C MET A 1 8.55 -15.09 18.38
N LYS A 2 7.93 -13.98 18.08
CA LYS A 2 6.87 -13.91 17.09
C LYS A 2 7.46 -14.01 15.68
N GLN A 3 6.70 -14.60 14.75
CA GLN A 3 7.18 -14.75 13.38
C GLN A 3 7.22 -13.41 12.63
N ASN A 4 6.24 -12.53 12.88
CA ASN A 4 6.15 -11.24 12.21
C ASN A 4 6.22 -10.12 13.22
N ALA A 5 7.00 -9.11 12.94
CA ALA A 5 7.05 -7.91 13.76
C ALA A 5 5.72 -7.14 13.73
N VAL A 6 5.00 -7.24 12.61
CA VAL A 6 3.73 -6.56 12.39
C VAL A 6 2.67 -7.58 11.99
N ASN A 7 1.44 -7.43 12.49
CA ASN A 7 0.33 -8.31 12.08
C ASN A 7 -0.82 -7.56 11.42
N TRP A 8 -0.71 -6.24 11.27
CA TRP A 8 -1.71 -5.40 10.59
C TRP A 8 -1.11 -4.03 10.34
N PHE A 9 -1.54 -3.36 9.27
CA PHE A 9 -1.16 -1.98 9.03
C PHE A 9 -2.34 -1.20 8.47
N GLU A 10 -2.30 0.12 8.62
CA GLU A 10 -3.29 1.01 8.02
C GLU A 10 -2.61 2.20 7.36
N ILE A 11 -3.08 2.55 6.19
CA ILE A 11 -2.67 3.74 5.45
C ILE A 11 -3.87 4.68 5.44
N TYR A 12 -3.68 5.91 5.91
CA TYR A 12 -4.78 6.85 6.05
C TYR A 12 -5.13 7.52 4.74
N THR A 13 -6.42 7.84 4.59
CA THR A 13 -6.94 8.56 3.44
C THR A 13 -8.04 9.51 3.88
N ASN A 14 -8.23 10.58 3.13
CA ASN A 14 -9.36 11.49 3.31
C ASN A 14 -10.52 11.17 2.36
N ASP A 15 -10.32 10.24 1.42
CA ASP A 15 -11.36 9.83 0.47
C ASP A 15 -11.17 8.35 0.16
N ILE A 16 -11.90 7.51 0.89
CA ILE A 16 -11.73 6.05 0.81
C ILE A 16 -12.02 5.50 -0.58
N ASN A 17 -12.98 6.07 -1.30
CA ASN A 17 -13.34 5.57 -2.63
C ASN A 17 -12.23 5.87 -3.64
N LYS A 18 -11.70 7.09 -3.63
CA LYS A 18 -10.59 7.46 -4.52
C LYS A 18 -9.32 6.70 -4.19
N ALA A 19 -9.03 6.53 -2.90
CA ALA A 19 -7.84 5.79 -2.47
C ALA A 19 -7.93 4.31 -2.88
N ALA A 20 -9.08 3.68 -2.66
CA ALA A 20 -9.28 2.29 -3.04
C ALA A 20 -9.18 2.11 -4.56
N ASP A 21 -9.68 3.05 -5.34
CA ASP A 21 -9.56 3.03 -6.80
C ASP A 21 -8.10 3.14 -7.23
N PHE A 22 -7.36 4.07 -6.63
CA PHE A 22 -5.94 4.24 -6.94
C PHE A 22 -5.16 2.95 -6.67
N TYR A 23 -5.27 2.41 -5.45
CA TYR A 23 -4.51 1.21 -5.09
C TYR A 23 -4.96 -0.03 -5.85
N GLY A 24 -6.25 -0.14 -6.13
CA GLY A 24 -6.76 -1.24 -6.95
C GLY A 24 -6.17 -1.23 -8.36
N LYS A 25 -6.05 -0.03 -8.93
CA LYS A 25 -5.47 0.13 -10.27
C LYS A 25 -3.97 -0.18 -10.30
N ILE A 26 -3.21 0.36 -9.35
CA ILE A 26 -1.76 0.15 -9.38
C ILE A 26 -1.38 -1.29 -9.05
N LEU A 27 -2.12 -1.94 -8.16
CA LEU A 27 -1.86 -3.33 -7.77
C LEU A 27 -2.51 -4.33 -8.72
N ALA A 28 -3.38 -3.87 -9.62
CA ALA A 28 -4.15 -4.69 -10.55
C ALA A 28 -5.02 -5.72 -9.83
N LYS A 29 -5.50 -5.38 -8.64
CA LYS A 29 -6.41 -6.20 -7.84
C LYS A 29 -7.30 -5.28 -7.03
N PRO A 30 -8.62 -5.52 -6.99
CA PRO A 30 -9.52 -4.66 -6.22
C PRO A 30 -9.30 -4.84 -4.72
N LEU A 31 -9.52 -3.76 -3.97
CA LEU A 31 -9.57 -3.82 -2.52
C LEU A 31 -11.00 -4.14 -2.09
N THR A 32 -11.14 -4.73 -0.91
CA THR A 32 -12.45 -5.09 -0.36
C THR A 32 -12.94 -3.98 0.55
N MET A 33 -14.04 -3.33 0.18
CA MET A 33 -14.61 -2.24 0.95
C MET A 33 -15.36 -2.75 2.16
N ILE A 34 -15.11 -2.15 3.33
CA ILE A 34 -15.85 -2.41 4.56
C ILE A 34 -16.23 -1.05 5.15
N SER A 35 -17.54 -0.80 5.25
CA SER A 35 -18.03 0.47 5.75
C SER A 35 -19.14 0.22 6.76
N ASN A 36 -19.03 0.87 7.92
CA ASN A 36 -20.06 0.81 8.96
C ASN A 36 -20.07 2.12 9.73
N GLU A 37 -20.84 2.18 10.83
CA GLU A 37 -21.00 3.41 11.61
C GLU A 37 -19.69 3.89 12.25
N LYS A 38 -18.72 2.99 12.44
CA LYS A 38 -17.49 3.31 13.18
C LYS A 38 -16.32 3.65 12.28
N TYR A 39 -16.25 3.05 11.08
CA TYR A 39 -15.09 3.25 10.21
C TYR A 39 -15.40 2.96 8.75
N ASN A 40 -14.59 3.54 7.89
CA ASN A 40 -14.55 3.24 6.47
C ASN A 40 -13.17 2.69 6.15
N MET A 41 -13.13 1.47 5.62
CA MET A 41 -11.89 0.78 5.29
C MET A 41 -11.96 0.15 3.92
N ALA A 42 -10.80 0.01 3.28
CA ALA A 42 -10.64 -0.79 2.08
C ALA A 42 -9.47 -1.73 2.34
N MET A 43 -9.77 -3.03 2.41
CA MET A 43 -8.76 -4.03 2.74
C MET A 43 -7.94 -4.40 1.52
N PHE A 44 -6.63 -4.39 1.69
CA PHE A 44 -5.71 -4.86 0.66
C PHE A 44 -5.88 -6.36 0.44
N PRO A 45 -5.70 -6.84 -0.81
CA PRO A 45 -5.76 -8.28 -1.04
C PRO A 45 -4.62 -8.99 -0.30
N SER A 46 -4.97 -10.02 0.46
CA SER A 46 -4.00 -10.84 1.19
C SER A 46 -4.63 -12.18 1.55
N ASP A 47 -3.79 -13.14 1.89
CA ASP A 47 -4.24 -14.43 2.42
C ASP A 47 -4.28 -14.31 3.95
N PRO A 48 -5.47 -14.23 4.57
CA PRO A 48 -5.57 -14.01 6.01
C PRO A 48 -5.03 -15.18 6.83
N ASP A 49 -4.94 -16.36 6.25
CA ASP A 49 -4.47 -17.55 6.96
C ASP A 49 -2.96 -17.67 6.96
N LYS A 50 -2.28 -17.07 6.00
CA LYS A 50 -0.83 -17.27 5.80
C LYS A 50 -0.01 -15.98 5.83
N GLY A 51 -0.64 -14.84 5.76
CA GLY A 51 0.07 -13.58 5.63
C GLY A 51 -0.44 -12.49 6.55
N VAL A 52 0.16 -11.33 6.40
CA VAL A 52 -0.22 -10.12 7.13
C VAL A 52 -1.04 -9.24 6.19
N GLY A 53 -2.19 -8.81 6.65
CA GLY A 53 -3.05 -7.91 5.90
C GLY A 53 -2.97 -6.48 6.40
N GLY A 54 -3.69 -5.61 5.71
CA GLY A 54 -3.80 -4.22 6.07
C GLY A 54 -4.91 -3.54 5.28
N ALA A 55 -5.13 -2.28 5.54
CA ALA A 55 -6.24 -1.54 4.94
C ALA A 55 -5.90 -0.08 4.71
N LEU A 56 -6.61 0.51 3.76
CA LEU A 56 -6.79 1.95 3.72
C LEU A 56 -7.88 2.29 4.73
N THR A 57 -7.70 3.37 5.49
CA THR A 57 -8.65 3.74 6.54
C THR A 57 -8.93 5.24 6.49
N GLN A 58 -10.21 5.58 6.52
CA GLN A 58 -10.65 6.97 6.63
C GLN A 58 -11.21 7.20 8.02
N MET A 59 -10.57 8.06 8.78
CA MET A 59 -10.93 8.42 10.15
C MET A 59 -10.70 9.91 10.37
N ASP A 60 -11.56 10.54 11.16
CA ASP A 60 -11.48 11.98 11.39
C ASP A 60 -10.18 12.44 12.02
N LYS A 61 -9.60 11.62 12.88
CA LYS A 61 -8.41 12.01 13.67
C LYS A 61 -7.09 11.62 13.02
N CYS A 62 -7.12 10.92 11.89
CA CYS A 62 -5.92 10.40 11.27
C CYS A 62 -5.84 10.87 9.83
N GLN A 63 -4.78 11.61 9.54
CA GLN A 63 -4.61 12.25 8.24
C GLN A 63 -3.51 11.58 7.42
N PRO A 64 -3.68 11.49 6.10
CA PRO A 64 -2.59 11.02 5.24
C PRO A 64 -1.43 11.99 5.23
N GLY A 65 -0.25 11.52 4.87
CA GLY A 65 0.92 12.35 4.75
C GLY A 65 2.20 11.54 4.70
N ALA A 66 3.30 12.24 4.47
CA ALA A 66 4.63 11.66 4.47
C ALA A 66 5.23 11.71 5.88
N GLY A 67 6.08 10.76 6.20
CA GLY A 67 6.85 10.77 7.44
C GLY A 67 6.29 9.83 8.50
N GLY A 68 7.08 9.64 9.54
CA GLY A 68 6.79 8.72 10.63
C GLY A 68 7.13 7.28 10.27
N THR A 69 6.24 6.62 9.59
CA THR A 69 6.35 5.20 9.27
C THR A 69 6.19 4.96 7.77
N MET A 70 7.00 4.05 7.23
CA MET A 70 6.83 3.61 5.85
C MET A 70 6.49 2.14 5.81
N VAL A 71 5.44 1.81 5.07
CA VAL A 71 5.00 0.43 4.85
C VAL A 71 5.47 -0.01 3.47
N TYR A 72 6.01 -1.23 3.39
CA TYR A 72 6.35 -1.84 2.10
C TYR A 72 5.27 -2.85 1.74
N LEU A 73 4.60 -2.60 0.62
CA LEU A 73 3.61 -3.53 0.09
C LEU A 73 4.33 -4.64 -0.67
N ASN A 74 3.88 -5.86 -0.45
CA ASN A 74 4.40 -7.02 -1.17
C ASN A 74 3.74 -7.08 -2.54
N VAL A 75 4.50 -6.81 -3.59
CA VAL A 75 3.98 -6.86 -4.96
C VAL A 75 4.41 -8.11 -5.70
N GLU A 76 4.96 -9.08 -4.97
CA GLU A 76 5.39 -10.37 -5.49
C GLU A 76 6.35 -10.19 -6.67
N ALA A 77 5.98 -10.62 -7.87
CA ALA A 77 6.85 -10.54 -9.05
C ALA A 77 6.49 -9.38 -9.96
N ASP A 78 5.64 -8.44 -9.52
CA ASP A 78 5.09 -7.39 -10.37
C ASP A 78 5.59 -5.98 -10.02
N LEU A 79 6.80 -5.85 -9.51
CA LEU A 79 7.32 -4.54 -9.14
C LEU A 79 7.34 -3.57 -10.33
N ASP A 80 7.85 -4.02 -11.47
CA ASP A 80 7.93 -3.16 -12.65
C ASP A 80 6.55 -2.74 -13.14
N GLY A 81 5.57 -3.65 -13.11
CA GLY A 81 4.20 -3.34 -13.50
C GLY A 81 3.54 -2.33 -12.59
N VAL A 82 3.73 -2.48 -11.27
CA VAL A 82 3.18 -1.53 -10.30
C VAL A 82 3.80 -0.16 -10.50
N LEU A 83 5.13 -0.09 -10.63
CA LEU A 83 5.83 1.19 -10.84
C LEU A 83 5.35 1.89 -12.11
N GLU A 84 5.08 1.13 -13.17
CA GLU A 84 4.58 1.70 -14.42
C GLU A 84 3.17 2.30 -14.26
N ARG A 85 2.31 1.65 -13.47
CA ARG A 85 0.93 2.09 -13.30
C ARG A 85 0.75 3.28 -12.35
N ILE A 86 1.73 3.53 -11.48
CA ILE A 86 1.62 4.61 -10.49
C ILE A 86 1.43 6.00 -11.11
N PRO A 87 2.31 6.47 -12.01
CA PRO A 87 2.10 7.81 -12.58
C PRO A 87 0.85 7.90 -13.44
N LYS A 88 0.45 6.80 -14.05
CA LYS A 88 -0.79 6.76 -14.86
C LYS A 88 -2.04 6.86 -14.00
N SER A 89 -1.93 6.55 -12.72
CA SER A 89 -3.06 6.52 -11.78
C SER A 89 -3.06 7.70 -10.80
N GLY A 90 -2.14 8.64 -10.95
CA GLY A 90 -2.11 9.86 -10.14
C GLY A 90 -1.09 9.87 -9.03
N GLY A 91 -0.24 8.86 -8.92
CA GLY A 91 0.85 8.84 -7.96
C GLY A 91 2.15 9.37 -8.54
N THR A 92 3.16 9.45 -7.71
CA THR A 92 4.48 9.96 -8.08
C THR A 92 5.55 8.97 -7.65
N ILE A 93 6.47 8.63 -8.55
CA ILE A 93 7.60 7.77 -8.20
C ILE A 93 8.62 8.58 -7.41
N VAL A 94 8.97 8.09 -6.22
CA VAL A 94 10.01 8.68 -5.36
C VAL A 94 11.34 7.96 -5.60
N GLN A 95 11.30 6.62 -5.64
CA GLN A 95 12.46 5.78 -5.90
C GLN A 95 12.08 4.73 -6.93
N PRO A 96 12.67 4.75 -8.13
CA PRO A 96 12.46 3.67 -9.09
C PRO A 96 13.10 2.38 -8.60
N ARG A 97 12.87 1.29 -9.32
CA ARG A 97 13.38 -0.03 -8.96
C ARG A 97 14.83 0.04 -8.51
N MET A 98 15.10 -0.48 -7.32
CA MET A 98 16.42 -0.50 -6.73
C MET A 98 16.74 -1.89 -6.19
N ASP A 99 17.92 -2.39 -6.54
CA ASP A 99 18.42 -3.68 -6.07
C ASP A 99 18.91 -3.52 -4.62
N ILE A 100 18.37 -4.33 -3.73
CA ILE A 100 18.79 -4.36 -2.32
C ILE A 100 19.30 -5.75 -1.92
N ALA A 101 19.96 -6.42 -2.86
CA ALA A 101 20.47 -7.78 -2.62
C ALA A 101 21.13 -7.91 -1.24
N PRO A 102 20.94 -9.02 -0.53
CA PRO A 102 20.21 -10.22 -0.95
C PRO A 102 18.70 -10.17 -0.70
N HIS A 103 18.12 -8.99 -0.40
CA HIS A 103 16.73 -8.85 0.03
C HIS A 103 15.75 -8.58 -1.10
N GLY A 104 16.18 -8.66 -2.36
CA GLY A 104 15.31 -8.44 -3.51
C GLY A 104 15.40 -7.02 -4.05
N PHE A 105 14.25 -6.45 -4.36
CA PHE A 105 14.15 -5.15 -5.03
C PHE A 105 13.05 -4.31 -4.40
N ILE A 106 13.25 -3.01 -4.39
CA ILE A 106 12.25 -2.08 -3.87
C ILE A 106 11.96 -0.97 -4.87
N GLY A 107 10.81 -0.31 -4.66
CA GLY A 107 10.48 0.97 -5.21
C GLY A 107 9.76 1.76 -4.12
N ILE A 108 9.69 3.07 -4.28
CA ILE A 108 8.98 3.94 -3.33
C ILE A 108 8.18 4.94 -4.14
N PHE A 109 6.95 5.18 -3.71
CA PHE A 109 6.08 6.14 -4.38
C PHE A 109 5.34 6.99 -3.37
N GLN A 110 4.80 8.09 -3.88
CA GLN A 110 3.89 8.93 -3.12
C GLN A 110 2.50 8.77 -3.73
N ASP A 111 1.52 8.46 -2.88
CA ASP A 111 0.14 8.32 -3.35
C ASP A 111 -0.50 9.70 -3.57
N PRO A 112 -1.71 9.78 -4.15
CA PRO A 112 -2.34 11.09 -4.44
C PRO A 112 -2.58 11.95 -3.21
N GLU A 113 -2.59 11.39 -2.01
CA GLU A 113 -2.82 12.14 -0.78
C GLU A 113 -1.54 12.44 0.00
N GLY A 114 -0.38 12.12 -0.57
CA GLY A 114 0.90 12.45 0.02
C GLY A 114 1.51 11.36 0.90
N ASN A 115 0.88 10.21 1.05
CA ASN A 115 1.50 9.09 1.76
C ASN A 115 2.69 8.57 0.98
N VAL A 116 3.80 8.33 1.65
CA VAL A 116 4.98 7.71 1.04
C VAL A 116 4.95 6.23 1.39
N VAL A 117 4.94 5.39 0.37
CA VAL A 117 4.74 3.94 0.51
C VAL A 117 5.80 3.21 -0.28
N GLY A 118 6.32 2.14 0.31
CA GLY A 118 7.29 1.28 -0.34
C GLY A 118 6.65 0.09 -1.05
N LEU A 119 7.38 -0.47 -1.99
CA LEU A 119 7.02 -1.69 -2.71
C LEU A 119 8.20 -2.64 -2.62
N HIS A 120 7.91 -3.92 -2.48
CA HIS A 120 8.96 -4.94 -2.36
C HIS A 120 8.64 -6.16 -3.21
N SER A 121 9.68 -6.68 -3.84
CA SER A 121 9.64 -7.91 -4.63
C SER A 121 10.97 -8.63 -4.49
N MET A 122 10.94 -9.97 -4.52
CA MET A 122 12.19 -10.74 -4.53
C MET A 122 12.78 -10.89 -5.94
N VAL A 123 12.02 -10.57 -6.98
CA VAL A 123 12.48 -10.68 -8.37
C VAL A 123 12.21 -9.43 -9.19
#